data_0488965b6e4d58963e8f67e1bd42fcea
#
_entry.id   0488965b6e4d58963e8f67e1bd42fcea
#
_cell.length_a   1.000
_cell.length_b   1.000
_cell.length_c   1.000
_cell.angle_alpha   90.00
_cell.angle_beta   90.00
_cell.angle_gamma   90.00
#
_symmetry.space_group_name_H-M   'P 1'
#
loop_
_entity.id
_entity.type
_entity.pdbx_description
1 polymer ?
#
loop_
_entity_poly.entity_id
_entity_poly.type
_entity_poly.pdbx_seq_one_letter_code
_entity_poly.pdbx_strand_id
1 'polypeptide(L)'
;HNHAPDGRLAVYGAAVDDRTGPIVVQIASMASAAIEKAQRYQRERYVAETLQRSLLPAALPELPGLAAAAAYWPGADGVQVGGDFYDVFRTTAGEWAVVIGDVCGKGPEAASLTALARYTVRAASLHERSPREVLRLLNAAMLEQRTDDRFATVLCAFVRPSAGGAELVLASGGHPLPLVVRADGRVETLGGRGMLLGVVPDPNVPDQEARLYRGDLLLLYTDGAIEVRRDGPRVVFGGKELRAVLRDCAGAGAGATLEAIREALHGAAAGPLRDDVALLALHARD
;
A
#
# COMPACT_ATOMS: atom_id res chain seq x y z
N HIS A 1 15.13 0.71 30.99
CA HIS A 1 14.27 0.75 32.19
C HIS A 1 13.19 1.80 31.96
N ASN A 2 12.04 1.39 31.41
CA ASN A 2 10.85 2.22 31.31
C ASN A 2 10.12 2.11 32.64
N HIS A 3 10.19 3.17 33.47
CA HIS A 3 9.27 3.36 34.57
C HIS A 3 7.88 3.65 33.96
N ALA A 4 6.94 2.74 34.19
CA ALA A 4 5.53 3.06 34.04
C ALA A 4 5.19 4.23 34.95
N PRO A 5 4.49 5.28 34.53
CA PRO A 5 4.05 6.33 35.43
C PRO A 5 3.06 5.71 36.41
N ASP A 6 3.41 5.71 37.69
CA ASP A 6 2.48 5.40 38.79
C ASP A 6 1.34 6.44 38.69
N GLY A 7 0.20 6.02 38.15
CA GLY A 7 -0.99 6.89 38.03
C GLY A 7 -1.53 7.17 39.43
N ARG A 8 -1.15 8.30 40.03
CA ARG A 8 -1.71 8.79 41.27
C ARG A 8 -2.73 9.87 41.00
N LEU A 9 -3.98 9.63 41.39
CA LEU A 9 -5.00 10.66 41.40
C LEU A 9 -4.96 11.32 42.79
N ALA A 10 -4.60 12.62 42.84
CA ALA A 10 -4.67 13.40 44.07
C ALA A 10 -5.91 14.30 44.04
N VAL A 11 -6.77 14.18 45.05
CA VAL A 11 -7.94 15.03 45.22
C VAL A 11 -7.62 16.05 46.30
N TYR A 12 -7.62 17.34 45.96
CA TYR A 12 -7.42 18.45 46.87
C TYR A 12 -8.76 19.11 47.17
N GLY A 13 -9.15 19.19 48.41
CA GLY A 13 -10.39 19.86 48.86
C GLY A 13 -10.78 19.49 50.28
N ALA A 14 -11.87 20.06 50.82
CA ALA A 14 -12.42 19.75 52.10
C ALA A 14 -12.78 18.27 52.23
N ALA A 15 -12.66 17.70 53.44
CA ALA A 15 -12.73 16.30 53.81
C ALA A 15 -13.57 15.40 52.90
N VAL A 16 -12.96 14.31 52.40
CA VAL A 16 -13.67 13.22 51.70
C VAL A 16 -14.61 12.58 52.72
N ASP A 17 -15.91 12.84 52.58
CA ASP A 17 -16.93 12.23 53.43
C ASP A 17 -17.40 10.87 52.84
N ASP A 18 -18.27 10.15 53.59
CA ASP A 18 -18.80 8.85 53.18
C ASP A 18 -19.59 8.88 51.85
N ARG A 19 -19.96 10.05 51.36
CA ARG A 19 -20.69 10.23 50.05
C ARG A 19 -19.76 10.51 48.89
N THR A 20 -18.67 11.24 49.13
CA THR A 20 -17.70 11.61 48.08
C THR A 20 -16.64 10.55 47.86
N GLY A 21 -16.29 9.76 48.89
CA GLY A 21 -15.32 8.68 48.81
C GLY A 21 -15.61 7.68 47.67
N PRO A 22 -16.80 7.08 47.59
CA PRO A 22 -17.16 6.15 46.54
C PRO A 22 -17.09 6.76 45.14
N ILE A 23 -17.47 8.05 44.99
CA ILE A 23 -17.42 8.76 43.66
C ILE A 23 -15.97 8.94 43.23
N VAL A 24 -15.07 9.31 44.13
CA VAL A 24 -13.65 9.47 43.83
C VAL A 24 -13.03 8.13 43.40
N VAL A 25 -13.34 7.04 44.10
CA VAL A 25 -12.88 5.68 43.72
C VAL A 25 -13.42 5.29 42.35
N GLN A 26 -14.68 5.56 42.07
CA GLN A 26 -15.27 5.26 40.76
C GLN A 26 -14.61 6.07 39.61
N ILE A 27 -14.37 7.36 39.81
CA ILE A 27 -13.66 8.20 38.85
C ILE A 27 -12.24 7.69 38.62
N ALA A 28 -11.52 7.36 39.71
CA ALA A 28 -10.16 6.81 39.61
C ALA A 28 -10.14 5.48 38.85
N SER A 29 -11.10 4.59 39.11
CA SER A 29 -11.23 3.31 38.39
C SER A 29 -11.51 3.53 36.90
N MET A 30 -12.43 4.45 36.57
CA MET A 30 -12.73 4.80 35.17
C MET A 30 -11.52 5.42 34.46
N ALA A 31 -10.79 6.31 35.14
CA ALA A 31 -9.57 6.92 34.60
C ALA A 31 -8.48 5.87 34.37
N SER A 32 -8.25 4.95 35.33
CA SER A 32 -7.30 3.84 35.19
C SER A 32 -7.65 2.96 34.00
N ALA A 33 -8.91 2.53 33.87
CA ALA A 33 -9.36 1.72 32.75
C ALA A 33 -9.19 2.45 31.40
N ALA A 34 -9.46 3.77 31.34
CA ALA A 34 -9.25 4.57 30.13
C ALA A 34 -7.76 4.68 29.77
N ILE A 35 -6.88 4.88 30.76
CA ILE A 35 -5.42 4.93 30.56
C ILE A 35 -4.90 3.57 30.08
N GLU A 36 -5.30 2.48 30.72
CA GLU A 36 -4.90 1.13 30.30
C GLU A 36 -5.34 0.83 28.87
N LYS A 37 -6.58 1.20 28.52
CA LYS A 37 -7.09 1.06 27.14
C LYS A 37 -6.28 1.89 26.15
N ALA A 38 -5.95 3.14 26.49
CA ALA A 38 -5.15 4.01 25.65
C ALA A 38 -3.72 3.48 25.46
N GLN A 39 -3.08 2.99 26.54
CA GLN A 39 -1.75 2.40 26.47
C GLN A 39 -1.72 1.10 25.64
N ARG A 40 -2.75 0.25 25.76
CA ARG A 40 -2.91 -0.94 24.93
C ARG A 40 -3.02 -0.56 23.47
N TYR A 41 -3.92 0.36 23.15
CA TYR A 41 -4.11 0.87 21.80
C TYR A 41 -2.82 1.45 21.19
N GLN A 42 -2.07 2.24 21.94
CA GLN A 42 -0.78 2.78 21.49
C GLN A 42 0.25 1.68 21.23
N ARG A 43 0.29 0.64 22.08
CA ARG A 43 1.20 -0.50 21.90
C ARG A 43 0.83 -1.31 20.64
N GLU A 44 -0.44 -1.63 20.46
CA GLU A 44 -0.95 -2.36 19.29
C GLU A 44 -0.64 -1.57 18.00
N ARG A 45 -0.88 -0.27 18.01
CA ARG A 45 -0.56 0.62 16.89
C ARG A 45 0.94 0.65 16.59
N TYR A 46 1.78 0.78 17.59
CA TYR A 46 3.24 0.77 17.41
C TYR A 46 3.73 -0.54 16.79
N VAL A 47 3.20 -1.67 17.23
CA VAL A 47 3.53 -2.99 16.64
C VAL A 47 3.08 -3.07 15.20
N ALA A 48 1.85 -2.66 14.90
CA ALA A 48 1.32 -2.65 13.54
C ALA A 48 2.14 -1.75 12.61
N GLU A 49 2.45 -0.51 13.02
CA GLU A 49 3.29 0.41 12.24
C GLU A 49 4.71 -0.14 12.00
N THR A 50 5.27 -0.83 13.00
CA THR A 50 6.61 -1.44 12.89
C THR A 50 6.61 -2.59 11.90
N LEU A 51 5.62 -3.47 11.97
CA LEU A 51 5.43 -4.57 11.02
C LEU A 51 5.19 -4.03 9.60
N GLN A 52 4.29 -3.07 9.44
CA GLN A 52 3.99 -2.46 8.13
C GLN A 52 5.24 -1.87 7.48
N ARG A 53 6.07 -1.14 8.25
CA ARG A 53 7.34 -0.60 7.74
C ARG A 53 8.30 -1.70 7.29
N SER A 54 8.29 -2.86 7.91
CA SER A 54 9.15 -3.99 7.51
C SER A 54 8.68 -4.66 6.21
N LEU A 55 7.42 -4.49 5.85
CA LEU A 55 6.83 -5.00 4.61
C LEU A 55 7.04 -4.07 3.41
N LEU A 56 7.51 -2.85 3.63
CA LEU A 56 7.83 -1.88 2.58
C LEU A 56 9.35 -1.77 2.39
N PRO A 57 9.86 -1.39 1.21
CA PRO A 57 11.27 -1.11 1.01
C PRO A 57 11.70 0.12 1.82
N ALA A 58 12.86 0.05 2.46
CA ALA A 58 13.42 1.16 3.26
C ALA A 58 13.71 2.40 2.39
N ALA A 59 14.06 2.21 1.14
CA ALA A 59 14.27 3.24 0.13
C ALA A 59 14.07 2.65 -1.26
N LEU A 60 13.67 3.47 -2.22
CA LEU A 60 13.66 3.08 -3.62
C LEU A 60 15.08 3.18 -4.19
N PRO A 61 15.51 2.23 -5.03
CA PRO A 61 16.78 2.32 -5.73
C PRO A 61 16.74 3.40 -6.82
N GLU A 62 17.91 3.86 -7.23
CA GLU A 62 18.05 4.72 -8.39
C GLU A 62 17.94 3.90 -9.69
N LEU A 63 16.99 4.26 -10.54
CA LEU A 63 16.78 3.64 -11.85
C LEU A 63 17.38 4.56 -12.93
N PRO A 64 18.32 4.08 -13.76
CA PRO A 64 18.89 4.89 -14.83
C PRO A 64 17.81 5.45 -15.76
N GLY A 65 17.78 6.76 -15.98
CA GLY A 65 16.80 7.42 -16.85
C GLY A 65 15.36 7.51 -16.32
N LEU A 66 15.09 6.97 -15.13
CA LEU A 66 13.77 7.01 -14.51
C LEU A 66 13.85 7.63 -13.11
N ALA A 67 12.93 8.55 -12.81
CA ALA A 67 12.70 9.01 -11.45
C ALA A 67 11.60 8.17 -10.81
N ALA A 68 11.88 7.53 -9.69
CA ALA A 68 10.92 6.76 -8.92
C ALA A 68 10.47 7.51 -7.67
N ALA A 69 9.20 7.44 -7.33
CA ALA A 69 8.64 7.88 -6.07
C ALA A 69 7.58 6.88 -5.60
N ALA A 70 7.46 6.67 -4.30
CA ALA A 70 6.42 5.85 -3.71
C ALA A 70 5.82 6.52 -2.49
N ALA A 71 4.57 6.20 -2.22
CA ALA A 71 3.86 6.65 -1.04
C ALA A 71 3.00 5.51 -0.49
N TYR A 72 2.87 5.49 0.83
CA TYR A 72 1.98 4.59 1.54
C TYR A 72 1.26 5.36 2.65
N TRP A 73 -0.06 5.27 2.69
CA TRP A 73 -0.88 5.86 3.75
C TRP A 73 -1.79 4.78 4.33
N PRO A 74 -1.64 4.50 5.64
CA PRO A 74 -2.51 3.53 6.30
C PRO A 74 -3.94 4.05 6.40
N GLY A 75 -4.89 3.15 6.33
CA GLY A 75 -6.30 3.43 6.59
C GLY A 75 -6.57 3.86 8.04
N ALA A 76 -7.78 4.34 8.31
CA ALA A 76 -8.19 4.95 9.59
C ALA A 76 -7.97 4.05 10.81
N ASP A 77 -8.05 2.74 10.63
CA ASP A 77 -7.94 1.77 11.73
C ASP A 77 -6.49 1.48 12.18
N GLY A 78 -5.50 2.20 11.71
CA GLY A 78 -4.03 2.14 11.92
C GLY A 78 -3.44 1.25 13.04
N VAL A 79 -4.28 0.43 13.70
CA VAL A 79 -3.94 -0.58 14.71
C VAL A 79 -3.65 -1.93 14.05
N GLN A 80 -4.04 -2.12 12.80
CA GLN A 80 -3.82 -3.36 12.07
C GLN A 80 -2.87 -3.15 10.89
N VAL A 81 -2.04 -4.14 10.63
CA VAL A 81 -1.16 -4.17 9.46
C VAL A 81 -2.03 -4.35 8.22
N GLY A 82 -1.84 -3.49 7.22
CA GLY A 82 -2.54 -3.57 5.95
C GLY A 82 -1.98 -4.64 5.01
N GLY A 83 -2.75 -4.95 3.98
CA GLY A 83 -2.39 -5.88 2.91
C GLY A 83 -1.53 -5.27 1.80
N ASP A 84 -1.53 -3.94 1.69
CA ASP A 84 -0.85 -3.20 0.64
C ASP A 84 0.67 -3.27 0.74
N PHE A 85 1.33 -3.53 -0.37
CA PHE A 85 2.79 -3.50 -0.48
C PHE A 85 3.24 -3.05 -1.85
N TYR A 86 4.48 -2.57 -1.92
CA TYR A 86 5.21 -2.35 -3.18
C TYR A 86 6.68 -2.71 -3.01
N ASP A 87 7.37 -2.95 -4.12
CA ASP A 87 8.80 -3.15 -4.13
C ASP A 87 9.41 -2.73 -5.47
N VAL A 88 10.67 -2.30 -5.44
CA VAL A 88 11.49 -2.03 -6.63
C VAL A 88 12.88 -2.56 -6.39
N PHE A 89 13.35 -3.45 -7.25
CA PHE A 89 14.65 -4.09 -7.12
C PHE A 89 15.21 -4.55 -8.47
N ARG A 90 16.50 -4.81 -8.52
CA ARG A 90 17.17 -5.26 -9.73
C ARG A 90 17.11 -6.77 -9.85
N THR A 91 16.76 -7.27 -11.04
CA THR A 91 16.79 -8.70 -11.37
C THR A 91 18.20 -9.15 -11.76
N THR A 92 18.45 -10.46 -11.83
CA THR A 92 19.73 -10.99 -12.30
C THR A 92 19.97 -10.70 -13.79
N ALA A 93 18.92 -10.54 -14.59
CA ALA A 93 19.01 -10.13 -15.98
C ALA A 93 19.37 -8.64 -16.16
N GLY A 94 19.49 -7.89 -15.06
CA GLY A 94 19.83 -6.46 -15.09
C GLY A 94 18.67 -5.52 -15.33
N GLU A 95 17.46 -6.04 -15.43
CA GLU A 95 16.20 -5.29 -15.47
C GLU A 95 15.76 -4.87 -14.06
N TRP A 96 14.78 -4.01 -13.98
CA TRP A 96 14.16 -3.60 -12.71
C TRP A 96 12.80 -4.27 -12.55
N ALA A 97 12.63 -5.06 -11.51
CA ALA A 97 11.32 -5.52 -11.08
C ALA A 97 10.62 -4.40 -10.31
N VAL A 98 9.40 -4.09 -10.71
CA VAL A 98 8.51 -3.09 -10.10
C VAL A 98 7.22 -3.81 -9.75
N VAL A 99 6.88 -3.84 -8.47
CA VAL A 99 5.79 -4.65 -7.94
C VAL A 99 4.91 -3.80 -7.05
N ILE A 100 3.61 -3.99 -7.16
CA ILE A 100 2.62 -3.48 -6.22
C ILE A 100 1.54 -4.55 -6.04
N GLY A 101 0.99 -4.66 -4.84
CA GLY A 101 -0.06 -5.63 -4.57
C GLY A 101 -0.82 -5.31 -3.30
N ASP A 102 -1.94 -6.00 -3.15
CA ASP A 102 -2.80 -5.97 -1.98
C ASP A 102 -3.23 -7.39 -1.62
N VAL A 103 -3.07 -7.73 -0.35
CA VAL A 103 -3.49 -9.00 0.24
C VAL A 103 -4.80 -8.80 0.97
N CYS A 104 -5.80 -9.60 0.62
CA CYS A 104 -7.12 -9.54 1.23
C CYS A 104 -7.08 -9.66 2.75
N GLY A 105 -7.64 -8.66 3.45
CA GLY A 105 -7.77 -8.62 4.89
C GLY A 105 -6.73 -7.73 5.57
N LYS A 106 -6.80 -7.69 6.90
CA LYS A 106 -5.92 -6.87 7.76
C LYS A 106 -5.45 -7.71 8.95
N GLY A 107 -4.38 -7.27 9.60
CA GLY A 107 -3.86 -7.93 10.79
C GLY A 107 -2.68 -8.88 10.53
N PRO A 108 -2.27 -9.67 11.54
CA PRO A 108 -1.06 -10.50 11.49
C PRO A 108 -1.04 -11.53 10.36
N GLU A 109 -2.18 -12.13 10.05
CA GLU A 109 -2.30 -13.13 8.98
C GLU A 109 -2.13 -12.49 7.60
N ALA A 110 -2.75 -11.33 7.36
CA ALA A 110 -2.54 -10.57 6.13
C ALA A 110 -1.08 -10.14 6.00
N ALA A 111 -0.46 -9.65 7.09
CA ALA A 111 0.95 -9.28 7.12
C ALA A 111 1.88 -10.47 6.77
N SER A 112 1.58 -11.67 7.27
CA SER A 112 2.32 -12.88 6.95
C SER A 112 2.25 -13.21 5.46
N LEU A 113 1.04 -13.12 4.88
CA LEU A 113 0.84 -13.38 3.46
C LEU A 113 1.45 -12.27 2.58
N THR A 114 1.41 -11.01 3.04
CA THR A 114 2.11 -9.88 2.37
C THR A 114 3.63 -10.10 2.35
N ALA A 115 4.20 -10.57 3.46
CA ALA A 115 5.62 -10.94 3.51
C ALA A 115 5.93 -12.10 2.53
N LEU A 116 5.11 -13.16 2.53
CA LEU A 116 5.23 -14.25 1.57
C LEU A 116 5.19 -13.72 0.14
N ALA A 117 4.18 -12.90 -0.19
CA ALA A 117 4.00 -12.37 -1.55
C ALA A 117 5.23 -11.57 -1.98
N ARG A 118 5.67 -10.62 -1.18
CA ARG A 118 6.80 -9.76 -1.49
C ARG A 118 8.10 -10.55 -1.67
N TYR A 119 8.42 -11.45 -0.75
CA TYR A 119 9.68 -12.21 -0.80
C TYR A 119 9.65 -13.30 -1.87
N THR A 120 8.51 -13.92 -2.14
CA THR A 120 8.36 -14.88 -3.25
C THR A 120 8.56 -14.18 -4.59
N VAL A 121 7.92 -13.01 -4.81
CA VAL A 121 8.13 -12.24 -6.04
C VAL A 121 9.60 -11.85 -6.20
N ARG A 122 10.26 -11.41 -5.13
CA ARG A 122 11.69 -11.08 -5.15
C ARG A 122 12.54 -12.27 -5.53
N ALA A 123 12.34 -13.42 -4.90
CA ALA A 123 13.10 -14.64 -5.16
C ALA A 123 12.84 -15.16 -6.57
N ALA A 124 11.58 -15.23 -6.99
CA ALA A 124 11.21 -15.69 -8.33
C ALA A 124 11.80 -14.79 -9.43
N SER A 125 11.78 -13.47 -9.28
CA SER A 125 12.36 -12.52 -10.24
C SER A 125 13.89 -12.62 -10.43
N LEU A 126 14.58 -13.35 -9.57
CA LEU A 126 16.00 -13.66 -9.78
C LEU A 126 16.21 -14.75 -10.82
N HIS A 127 15.22 -15.59 -11.07
CA HIS A 127 15.34 -16.77 -11.94
C HIS A 127 14.42 -16.69 -13.15
N GLU A 128 13.23 -16.12 -12.98
CA GLU A 128 12.24 -16.00 -14.03
C GLU A 128 12.45 -14.74 -14.89
N ARG A 129 12.14 -14.86 -16.17
CA ARG A 129 12.30 -13.77 -17.16
C ARG A 129 10.98 -13.14 -17.57
N SER A 130 9.88 -13.57 -16.97
CA SER A 130 8.53 -13.15 -17.29
C SER A 130 7.77 -12.82 -16.00
N PRO A 131 7.15 -11.64 -15.90
CA PRO A 131 6.24 -11.31 -14.79
C PRO A 131 5.14 -12.34 -14.58
N ARG A 132 4.62 -12.92 -15.66
CA ARG A 132 3.64 -14.02 -15.62
C ARG A 132 4.17 -15.21 -14.79
N GLU A 133 5.36 -15.70 -15.08
CA GLU A 133 5.92 -16.85 -14.37
C GLU A 133 6.19 -16.53 -12.89
N VAL A 134 6.63 -15.30 -12.59
CA VAL A 134 6.76 -14.81 -11.22
C VAL A 134 5.43 -14.87 -10.47
N LEU A 135 4.34 -14.38 -11.08
CA LEU A 135 3.01 -14.41 -10.46
C LEU A 135 2.44 -15.82 -10.34
N ARG A 136 2.76 -16.73 -11.27
CA ARG A 136 2.39 -18.16 -11.15
C ARG A 136 3.09 -18.86 -9.99
N LEU A 137 4.38 -18.59 -9.78
CA LEU A 137 5.12 -19.09 -8.62
C LEU A 137 4.56 -18.54 -7.31
N LEU A 138 4.24 -17.24 -7.27
CA LEU A 138 3.56 -16.66 -6.11
C LEU A 138 2.21 -17.35 -5.86
N ASN A 139 1.39 -17.54 -6.89
CA ASN A 139 0.11 -18.22 -6.76
C ASN A 139 0.26 -19.63 -6.19
N ALA A 140 1.23 -20.40 -6.68
CA ALA A 140 1.52 -21.75 -6.16
C ALA A 140 1.91 -21.70 -4.67
N ALA A 141 2.81 -20.78 -4.28
CA ALA A 141 3.22 -20.61 -2.89
C ALA A 141 2.06 -20.22 -1.97
N MET A 142 1.15 -19.35 -2.43
CA MET A 142 -0.05 -18.97 -1.68
C MET A 142 -1.01 -20.16 -1.48
N LEU A 143 -1.23 -20.96 -2.51
CA LEU A 143 -2.10 -22.13 -2.44
C LEU A 143 -1.52 -23.24 -1.54
N GLU A 144 -0.19 -23.39 -1.50
CA GLU A 144 0.49 -24.36 -0.63
C GLU A 144 0.40 -23.97 0.85
N GLN A 145 0.50 -22.66 1.17
CA GLN A 145 0.38 -22.16 2.54
C GLN A 145 -1.06 -21.90 2.99
N ARG A 146 -2.03 -22.27 2.19
CA ARG A 146 -3.44 -21.93 2.43
C ARG A 146 -3.95 -22.50 3.75
N THR A 147 -4.11 -21.63 4.74
CA THR A 147 -4.78 -21.90 6.01
C THR A 147 -6.19 -21.30 6.07
N ASP A 148 -6.50 -20.36 5.18
CA ASP A 148 -7.78 -19.67 5.05
C ASP A 148 -8.04 -19.30 3.57
N ASP A 149 -9.19 -18.70 3.27
CA ASP A 149 -9.61 -18.35 1.90
C ASP A 149 -9.07 -16.97 1.44
N ARG A 150 -7.86 -16.59 1.87
CA ARG A 150 -7.25 -15.32 1.46
C ARG A 150 -6.68 -15.38 0.06
N PHE A 151 -6.81 -14.29 -0.64
CA PHE A 151 -6.26 -14.07 -1.97
C PHE A 151 -5.44 -12.78 -2.01
N ALA A 152 -4.72 -12.58 -3.09
CA ALA A 152 -3.99 -11.35 -3.33
C ALA A 152 -4.24 -10.82 -4.74
N THR A 153 -4.15 -9.51 -4.87
CA THR A 153 -4.01 -8.84 -6.15
C THR A 153 -2.58 -8.34 -6.27
N VAL A 154 -1.89 -8.67 -7.36
CA VAL A 154 -0.49 -8.25 -7.56
C VAL A 154 -0.27 -7.85 -9.01
N LEU A 155 0.39 -6.72 -9.21
CA LEU A 155 0.95 -6.33 -10.50
C LEU A 155 2.47 -6.42 -10.41
N CYS A 156 3.07 -7.15 -11.35
CA CYS A 156 4.51 -7.25 -11.51
C CYS A 156 4.90 -6.72 -12.89
N ALA A 157 5.92 -5.88 -12.95
CA ALA A 157 6.48 -5.36 -14.20
C ALA A 157 8.01 -5.49 -14.20
N PHE A 158 8.56 -5.94 -15.32
CA PHE A 158 9.99 -5.84 -15.59
C PHE A 158 10.23 -4.62 -16.47
N VAL A 159 11.09 -3.75 -16.01
CA VAL A 159 11.39 -2.45 -16.61
C VAL A 159 12.84 -2.43 -17.07
N ARG A 160 13.04 -2.20 -18.34
CA ARG A 160 14.36 -2.04 -18.96
C ARG A 160 14.52 -0.59 -19.42
N PRO A 161 15.32 0.22 -18.73
CA PRO A 161 15.64 1.56 -19.20
C PRO A 161 16.27 1.55 -20.60
N SER A 162 15.90 2.52 -21.43
CA SER A 162 16.39 2.68 -22.80
C SER A 162 16.68 4.16 -23.09
N ALA A 163 17.39 4.46 -24.18
CA ALA A 163 17.78 5.82 -24.56
C ALA A 163 16.61 6.81 -24.81
N GLY A 164 15.37 6.32 -24.86
CA GLY A 164 14.18 7.17 -25.10
C GLY A 164 13.06 6.92 -24.10
N GLY A 165 13.39 6.37 -22.89
CA GLY A 165 12.41 6.03 -21.88
C GLY A 165 12.64 4.63 -21.29
N ALA A 166 11.65 3.74 -21.32
CA ALA A 166 11.79 2.37 -20.86
C ALA A 166 10.88 1.41 -21.61
N GLU A 167 11.35 0.18 -21.79
CA GLU A 167 10.54 -0.94 -22.23
C GLU A 167 10.04 -1.70 -21.01
N LEU A 168 8.79 -2.15 -21.06
CA LEU A 168 8.14 -2.86 -19.95
C LEU A 168 7.50 -4.15 -20.47
N VAL A 169 7.64 -5.20 -19.65
CA VAL A 169 6.75 -6.36 -19.69
C VAL A 169 6.04 -6.41 -18.36
N LEU A 170 4.72 -6.52 -18.36
CA LEU A 170 3.94 -6.51 -17.12
C LEU A 170 2.84 -7.57 -17.14
N ALA A 171 2.52 -8.11 -15.96
CA ALA A 171 1.41 -9.00 -15.73
C ALA A 171 0.62 -8.56 -14.49
N SER A 172 -0.71 -8.68 -14.56
CA SER A 172 -1.59 -8.38 -13.45
C SER A 172 -2.29 -9.66 -12.96
N GLY A 173 -2.12 -9.98 -11.71
CA GLY A 173 -2.88 -10.98 -10.96
C GLY A 173 -4.10 -10.33 -10.28
N GLY A 174 -5.07 -9.85 -11.06
CA GLY A 174 -6.30 -9.22 -10.54
C GLY A 174 -6.15 -7.79 -10.00
N HIS A 175 -4.94 -7.23 -10.03
CA HIS A 175 -4.65 -5.90 -9.50
C HIS A 175 -5.14 -4.78 -10.43
N PRO A 176 -5.46 -3.58 -9.91
CA PRO A 176 -5.76 -2.43 -10.73
C PRO A 176 -4.66 -2.18 -11.77
N LEU A 177 -5.08 -1.96 -13.03
CA LEU A 177 -4.13 -1.74 -14.11
C LEU A 177 -3.46 -0.38 -13.97
N PRO A 178 -2.15 -0.27 -14.23
CA PRO A 178 -1.42 0.97 -14.10
C PRO A 178 -1.87 2.01 -15.13
N LEU A 179 -1.73 3.27 -14.75
CA LEU A 179 -2.03 4.42 -15.59
C LEU A 179 -0.73 5.04 -16.09
N VAL A 180 -0.71 5.42 -17.35
CA VAL A 180 0.36 6.23 -17.92
C VAL A 180 -0.18 7.61 -18.25
N VAL A 181 0.51 8.63 -17.77
CA VAL A 181 0.36 10.01 -18.23
C VAL A 181 1.41 10.22 -19.31
N ARG A 182 0.97 10.42 -20.53
CA ARG A 182 1.86 10.73 -21.65
C ARG A 182 2.35 12.17 -21.56
N ALA A 183 3.49 12.46 -22.16
CA ALA A 183 4.05 13.81 -22.18
C ALA A 183 3.07 14.88 -22.74
N ASP A 184 2.10 14.47 -23.58
CA ASP A 184 1.03 15.35 -24.11
C ASP A 184 -0.21 15.46 -23.19
N GLY A 185 -0.18 14.89 -22.00
CA GLY A 185 -1.26 14.94 -21.00
C GLY A 185 -2.35 13.87 -21.20
N ARG A 186 -2.27 13.00 -22.19
CA ARG A 186 -3.19 11.86 -22.31
C ARG A 186 -2.95 10.86 -21.18
N VAL A 187 -4.03 10.34 -20.60
CA VAL A 187 -3.97 9.30 -19.57
C VAL A 187 -4.52 8.00 -20.13
N GLU A 188 -3.67 7.00 -20.21
CA GLU A 188 -3.94 5.69 -20.77
C GLU A 188 -3.83 4.61 -19.68
N THR A 189 -4.52 3.47 -19.86
CA THR A 189 -4.32 2.27 -19.05
C THR A 189 -3.33 1.36 -19.77
N LEU A 190 -2.35 0.82 -19.06
CA LEU A 190 -1.43 -0.16 -19.62
C LEU A 190 -1.78 -1.57 -19.17
N GLY A 191 -1.50 -2.55 -20.03
CA GLY A 191 -1.64 -3.97 -19.74
C GLY A 191 -3.05 -4.51 -19.92
N GLY A 192 -3.22 -5.77 -19.53
CA GLY A 192 -4.46 -6.53 -19.58
C GLY A 192 -4.80 -7.10 -18.21
N ARG A 193 -6.09 -7.33 -17.97
CA ARG A 193 -6.58 -7.91 -16.72
C ARG A 193 -6.18 -9.39 -16.64
N GLY A 194 -5.76 -9.80 -15.45
CA GLY A 194 -5.56 -11.20 -15.07
C GLY A 194 -6.45 -11.61 -13.91
N MET A 195 -6.32 -12.85 -13.49
CA MET A 195 -7.08 -13.42 -12.37
C MET A 195 -6.40 -13.16 -11.04
N LEU A 196 -7.17 -13.12 -9.96
CA LEU A 196 -6.68 -13.07 -8.57
C LEU A 196 -5.75 -14.25 -8.28
N LEU A 197 -4.78 -14.03 -7.41
CA LEU A 197 -3.83 -15.05 -6.96
C LEU A 197 -4.29 -15.71 -5.65
N GLY A 198 -3.96 -16.99 -5.47
CA GLY A 198 -4.34 -17.76 -4.29
C GLY A 198 -5.76 -18.37 -4.37
N VAL A 199 -6.43 -18.30 -5.53
CA VAL A 199 -7.82 -18.80 -5.71
C VAL A 199 -7.86 -20.10 -6.51
N VAL A 200 -7.20 -20.11 -7.66
CA VAL A 200 -7.19 -21.27 -8.58
C VAL A 200 -5.77 -21.74 -8.87
N PRO A 201 -5.54 -23.03 -9.16
CA PRO A 201 -4.19 -23.56 -9.39
C PRO A 201 -3.46 -22.93 -10.60
N ASP A 202 -4.20 -22.60 -11.66
CA ASP A 202 -3.63 -22.03 -12.89
C ASP A 202 -4.37 -20.73 -13.26
N PRO A 203 -3.98 -19.59 -12.66
CA PRO A 203 -4.59 -18.31 -12.94
C PRO A 203 -4.15 -17.80 -14.31
N ASN A 204 -5.08 -17.23 -15.06
CA ASN A 204 -4.75 -16.54 -16.29
C ASN A 204 -4.16 -15.15 -15.96
N VAL A 205 -2.84 -15.00 -16.11
CA VAL A 205 -2.06 -13.78 -15.84
C VAL A 205 -1.11 -13.48 -17.01
N PRO A 206 -1.63 -13.05 -18.18
CA PRO A 206 -0.83 -12.90 -19.39
C PRO A 206 0.18 -11.76 -19.27
N ASP A 207 1.38 -11.97 -19.83
CA ASP A 207 2.34 -10.89 -20.06
C ASP A 207 1.82 -9.90 -21.10
N GLN A 208 2.10 -8.63 -20.87
CA GLN A 208 1.78 -7.52 -21.77
C GLN A 208 3.03 -6.66 -21.95
N GLU A 209 3.37 -6.36 -23.20
CA GLU A 209 4.44 -5.42 -23.51
C GLU A 209 3.91 -4.00 -23.54
N ALA A 210 4.70 -3.07 -23.04
CA ALA A 210 4.41 -1.65 -23.04
C ALA A 210 5.69 -0.82 -23.13
N ARG A 211 5.54 0.48 -23.44
CA ARG A 211 6.66 1.39 -23.50
C ARG A 211 6.32 2.73 -22.85
N LEU A 212 7.26 3.22 -22.05
CA LEU A 212 7.31 4.60 -21.61
C LEU A 212 8.25 5.37 -22.52
N TYR A 213 7.79 6.49 -23.00
CA TYR A 213 8.60 7.44 -23.74
C TYR A 213 9.08 8.53 -22.77
N ARG A 214 10.08 9.29 -23.20
CA ARG A 214 10.58 10.45 -22.47
C ARG A 214 9.43 11.40 -22.10
N GLY A 215 9.39 11.83 -20.85
CA GLY A 215 8.33 12.68 -20.29
C GLY A 215 7.07 11.91 -19.84
N ASP A 216 6.95 10.61 -20.12
CA ASP A 216 5.83 9.81 -19.64
C ASP A 216 5.99 9.48 -18.15
N LEU A 217 4.86 9.42 -17.44
CA LEU A 217 4.79 8.98 -16.05
C LEU A 217 3.89 7.76 -15.93
N LEU A 218 4.42 6.68 -15.40
CA LEU A 218 3.69 5.47 -15.02
C LEU A 218 3.27 5.55 -13.56
N LEU A 219 1.99 5.35 -13.27
CA LEU A 219 1.45 5.23 -11.91
C LEU A 219 0.89 3.83 -11.69
N LEU A 220 1.41 3.13 -10.69
CA LEU A 220 0.84 1.93 -10.09
C LEU A 220 0.16 2.33 -8.78
N TYR A 221 -0.97 1.71 -8.46
CA TYR A 221 -1.78 2.09 -7.30
C TYR A 221 -2.66 0.94 -6.83
N THR A 222 -2.94 0.89 -5.53
CA THR A 222 -3.92 -0.04 -4.93
C THR A 222 -5.33 0.53 -4.99
N ASP A 223 -6.33 -0.29 -4.75
CA ASP A 223 -7.74 0.08 -4.85
C ASP A 223 -8.15 1.18 -3.87
N GLY A 224 -7.48 1.31 -2.71
CA GLY A 224 -7.67 2.43 -1.79
C GLY A 224 -7.50 3.81 -2.44
N ALA A 225 -6.74 3.91 -3.55
CA ALA A 225 -6.60 5.14 -4.31
C ALA A 225 -7.79 5.46 -5.22
N ILE A 226 -8.72 4.52 -5.42
CA ILE A 226 -9.89 4.67 -6.31
C ILE A 226 -11.21 4.24 -5.67
N GLU A 227 -11.19 3.86 -4.41
CA GLU A 227 -12.39 3.47 -3.66
C GLU A 227 -12.66 4.35 -2.44
N VAL A 228 -12.31 5.65 -2.52
CA VAL A 228 -12.55 6.57 -1.41
C VAL A 228 -14.04 6.78 -1.22
N ARG A 229 -14.51 6.51 -0.02
CA ARG A 229 -15.91 6.67 0.41
C ARG A 229 -15.97 7.66 1.57
N ARG A 230 -16.98 8.53 1.59
CA ARG A 230 -17.20 9.46 2.70
C ARG A 230 -18.18 8.84 3.71
N ASP A 231 -19.45 9.06 3.52
CA ASP A 231 -20.51 8.54 4.38
C ASP A 231 -21.40 7.60 3.57
N GLY A 232 -21.30 6.28 3.83
CA GLY A 232 -22.06 5.26 3.11
C GLY A 232 -21.29 4.56 1.97
N PRO A 233 -22.00 3.82 1.10
CA PRO A 233 -21.38 2.93 0.11
C PRO A 233 -20.89 3.66 -1.15
N ARG A 234 -21.25 4.93 -1.34
CA ARG A 234 -20.92 5.67 -2.56
C ARG A 234 -19.43 6.05 -2.60
N VAL A 235 -18.77 5.68 -3.66
CA VAL A 235 -17.41 6.15 -3.98
C VAL A 235 -17.48 7.63 -4.36
N VAL A 236 -16.70 8.47 -3.68
CA VAL A 236 -16.59 9.92 -3.92
C VAL A 236 -15.32 10.29 -4.68
N PHE A 237 -14.31 9.44 -4.64
CA PHE A 237 -13.11 9.54 -5.47
C PHE A 237 -12.79 8.16 -6.03
N GLY A 238 -12.77 8.04 -7.32
CA GLY A 238 -12.56 6.79 -8.05
C GLY A 238 -11.61 6.97 -9.23
N GLY A 239 -11.58 5.98 -10.10
CA GLY A 239 -10.68 6.00 -11.25
C GLY A 239 -10.87 7.18 -12.21
N LYS A 240 -12.06 7.79 -12.26
CA LYS A 240 -12.33 8.98 -13.07
C LYS A 240 -11.64 10.22 -12.48
N GLU A 241 -11.77 10.41 -11.17
CA GLU A 241 -11.17 11.51 -10.42
C GLU A 241 -9.64 11.38 -10.41
N LEU A 242 -9.10 10.18 -10.17
CA LEU A 242 -7.68 9.91 -10.26
C LEU A 242 -7.11 10.29 -11.65
N ARG A 243 -7.81 9.92 -12.74
CA ARG A 243 -7.40 10.31 -14.10
C ARG A 243 -7.46 11.82 -14.34
N ALA A 244 -8.36 12.53 -13.67
CA ALA A 244 -8.43 13.99 -13.77
C ALA A 244 -7.20 14.61 -13.11
N VAL A 245 -6.88 14.20 -11.88
CA VAL A 245 -5.66 14.66 -11.17
C VAL A 245 -4.40 14.37 -12.00
N LEU A 246 -4.30 13.18 -12.58
CA LEU A 246 -3.15 12.81 -13.40
C LEU A 246 -2.99 13.67 -14.65
N ARG A 247 -4.09 14.07 -15.32
CA ARG A 247 -4.03 14.98 -16.46
C ARG A 247 -3.45 16.35 -16.07
N ASP A 248 -3.85 16.84 -14.89
CA ASP A 248 -3.37 18.13 -14.39
C ASP A 248 -1.88 18.06 -13.96
N CYS A 249 -1.37 16.84 -13.70
CA CYS A 249 0.03 16.57 -13.38
C CYS A 249 0.92 16.29 -14.61
N ALA A 250 0.43 16.47 -15.84
CA ALA A 250 1.23 16.26 -17.05
C ALA A 250 2.51 17.11 -17.02
N GLY A 251 3.68 16.47 -17.20
CA GLY A 251 4.99 17.13 -17.08
C GLY A 251 5.49 17.32 -15.65
N ALA A 252 4.71 16.97 -14.62
CA ALA A 252 5.18 16.96 -13.24
C ALA A 252 6.06 15.72 -12.98
N GLY A 253 7.02 15.83 -12.07
CA GLY A 253 7.84 14.69 -11.66
C GLY A 253 7.06 13.71 -10.78
N ALA A 254 7.59 12.49 -10.62
CA ALA A 254 6.94 11.42 -9.86
C ALA A 254 6.51 11.86 -8.45
N GLY A 255 7.38 12.53 -7.68
CA GLY A 255 7.05 13.00 -6.33
C GLY A 255 5.92 14.04 -6.29
N ALA A 256 5.95 15.03 -7.20
CA ALA A 256 4.90 16.06 -7.29
C ALA A 256 3.54 15.46 -7.65
N THR A 257 3.52 14.46 -8.53
CA THR A 257 2.30 13.73 -8.89
C THR A 257 1.72 12.99 -7.70
N LEU A 258 2.55 12.28 -6.91
CA LEU A 258 2.06 11.58 -5.72
C LEU A 258 1.50 12.56 -4.67
N GLU A 259 2.11 13.73 -4.52
CA GLU A 259 1.61 14.76 -3.60
C GLU A 259 0.26 15.32 -4.05
N ALA A 260 0.07 15.60 -5.33
CA ALA A 260 -1.21 16.05 -5.88
C ALA A 260 -2.31 14.99 -5.67
N ILE A 261 -1.99 13.70 -5.87
CA ILE A 261 -2.92 12.59 -5.58
C ILE A 261 -3.26 12.57 -4.09
N ARG A 262 -2.28 12.73 -3.19
CA ARG A 262 -2.49 12.77 -1.74
C ARG A 262 -3.49 13.86 -1.35
N GLU A 263 -3.27 15.08 -1.84
CA GLU A 263 -4.16 16.21 -1.56
C GLU A 263 -5.59 15.96 -2.05
N ALA A 264 -5.74 15.40 -3.24
CA ALA A 264 -7.04 15.10 -3.82
C ALA A 264 -7.78 14.00 -3.03
N LEU A 265 -7.08 12.93 -2.61
CA LEU A 265 -7.64 11.84 -1.81
C LEU A 265 -8.12 12.35 -0.44
N HIS A 266 -7.27 13.11 0.28
CA HIS A 266 -7.63 13.66 1.59
C HIS A 266 -8.75 14.69 1.49
N GLY A 267 -8.77 15.52 0.46
CA GLY A 267 -9.86 16.46 0.20
C GLY A 267 -11.19 15.76 -0.07
N ALA A 268 -11.17 14.66 -0.81
CA ALA A 268 -12.36 13.87 -1.09
C ALA A 268 -12.87 13.09 0.13
N ALA A 269 -11.97 12.50 0.92
CA ALA A 269 -12.33 11.72 2.10
C ALA A 269 -12.99 12.57 3.20
N ALA A 270 -12.63 13.87 3.33
CA ALA A 270 -13.03 14.75 4.42
C ALA A 270 -12.76 14.18 5.82
N GLY A 271 -11.71 13.36 5.93
CA GLY A 271 -11.27 12.66 7.14
C GLY A 271 -10.19 11.63 6.83
N PRO A 272 -9.89 10.73 7.78
CA PRO A 272 -8.96 9.64 7.53
C PRO A 272 -9.43 8.71 6.40
N LEU A 273 -8.50 8.21 5.60
CA LEU A 273 -8.79 7.20 4.59
C LEU A 273 -9.26 5.92 5.27
N ARG A 274 -10.26 5.24 4.69
CA ARG A 274 -10.81 3.99 5.27
C ARG A 274 -9.96 2.78 4.97
N ASP A 275 -9.25 2.81 3.86
CA ASP A 275 -8.36 1.74 3.44
C ASP A 275 -6.94 2.23 3.25
N ASP A 276 -6.00 1.26 3.23
CA ASP A 276 -4.62 1.54 2.91
C ASP A 276 -4.50 2.03 1.48
N VAL A 277 -3.52 2.87 1.22
CA VAL A 277 -3.21 3.35 -0.12
C VAL A 277 -1.73 3.21 -0.37
N ALA A 278 -1.36 2.41 -1.35
CA ALA A 278 -0.03 2.35 -1.88
C ALA A 278 0.03 2.93 -3.29
N LEU A 279 1.00 3.79 -3.53
CA LEU A 279 1.28 4.39 -4.84
C LEU A 279 2.76 4.21 -5.19
N LEU A 280 3.02 3.91 -6.44
CA LEU A 280 4.38 3.85 -6.99
C LEU A 280 4.40 4.51 -8.37
N ALA A 281 5.19 5.56 -8.52
CA ALA A 281 5.30 6.32 -9.76
C ALA A 281 6.71 6.21 -10.36
N LEU A 282 6.78 6.00 -11.67
CA LEU A 282 8.02 6.05 -12.46
C LEU A 282 7.87 7.12 -13.53
N HIS A 283 8.77 8.11 -13.55
CA HIS A 283 8.79 9.18 -14.54
C HIS A 283 10.03 9.02 -15.44
N ALA A 284 9.82 8.86 -16.72
CA ALA A 284 10.89 8.80 -17.72
C ALA A 284 11.46 10.22 -17.91
N ARG A 285 12.70 10.43 -17.39
CA ARG A 285 13.36 11.74 -17.43
C ARG A 285 13.79 12.11 -18.84
N ASP A 286 13.96 13.41 -19.04
CA ASP A 286 14.60 14.00 -20.23
C ASP A 286 16.07 13.62 -20.37
#